data_bb73755951b9dbf058205a54087f3221
#
_entry.id   bb73755951b9dbf058205a54087f3221
#
_cell.length_a   1.000
_cell.length_b   1.000
_cell.length_c   1.000
_cell.angle_alpha   90.00
_cell.angle_beta   90.00
_cell.angle_gamma   90.00
#
_symmetry.space_group_name_H-M   'P 1'
#
loop_
_entity.id
_entity.type
_entity.pdbx_description
1 polymer ?
#
loop_
_entity_poly.entity_id
_entity_poly.type
_entity_poly.pdbx_seq_one_letter_code
_entity_poly.pdbx_strand_id
1 'polypeptide(L)'
;MKPLNDIFQFEFEKFINLKDVKKEFISSNQSEIKKVFGCIFIINFFKNRVETKRYYNSEFNMTFSLLLESSYALLSGQCRGSLLLLRSAQEANYKYVLECERRIMKEHDPTLAFEALDYRFGETQKKFLKDIKPIVNNIQFNEYYKSIERNLTYYKKLSGIVHSGSANIPIMSVEYFSNLYQDTILNKDEFFDLYHKVLNEIFLLNYFLMRESLEKWDSYVLYNTLRISFGDKRTNTLIKIVKGTK
;
A
#
# COMPACT_ATOMS: atom_id res chain seq x y z
N MET A 1 -29.01 2.13 0.20
CA MET A 1 -27.56 2.30 0.45
C MET A 1 -26.96 3.00 -0.76
N LYS A 2 -26.17 4.07 -0.61
CA LYS A 2 -25.55 4.73 -1.78
C LYS A 2 -24.59 3.75 -2.48
N PRO A 3 -24.51 3.76 -3.82
CA PRO A 3 -23.53 2.98 -4.56
C PRO A 3 -22.10 3.30 -4.10
N LEU A 4 -21.23 2.30 -4.06
CA LEU A 4 -19.85 2.47 -3.57
C LEU A 4 -19.07 3.55 -4.35
N ASN A 5 -19.31 3.63 -5.65
CA ASN A 5 -18.71 4.67 -6.50
C ASN A 5 -19.14 6.10 -6.09
N ASP A 6 -20.37 6.30 -5.68
CA ASP A 6 -20.84 7.62 -5.24
C ASP A 6 -20.16 8.02 -3.92
N ILE A 7 -19.99 7.04 -3.02
CA ILE A 7 -19.26 7.25 -1.77
C ILE A 7 -17.79 7.59 -2.09
N PHE A 8 -17.16 6.84 -3.00
CA PHE A 8 -15.80 7.09 -3.44
C PHE A 8 -15.62 8.51 -4.02
N GLN A 9 -16.51 8.94 -4.93
CA GLN A 9 -16.42 10.28 -5.51
C GLN A 9 -16.60 11.37 -4.45
N PHE A 10 -17.57 11.21 -3.56
CA PHE A 10 -17.81 12.16 -2.48
C PHE A 10 -16.62 12.29 -1.53
N GLU A 11 -15.99 11.18 -1.15
CA GLU A 11 -14.81 11.21 -0.29
C GLU A 11 -13.56 11.72 -1.05
N PHE A 12 -13.45 11.45 -2.35
CA PHE A 12 -12.39 12.00 -3.18
C PHE A 12 -12.46 13.54 -3.26
N GLU A 13 -13.67 14.10 -3.46
CA GLU A 13 -13.86 15.54 -3.45
C GLU A 13 -13.45 16.20 -2.12
N LYS A 14 -13.77 15.55 -1.01
CA LYS A 14 -13.27 16.02 0.31
C LYS A 14 -11.76 15.97 0.41
N PHE A 15 -11.16 14.87 -0.08
CA PHE A 15 -9.73 14.64 -0.02
C PHE A 15 -8.92 15.71 -0.78
N ILE A 16 -9.34 16.06 -2.00
CA ILE A 16 -8.65 17.08 -2.80
C ILE A 16 -8.96 18.52 -2.33
N ASN A 17 -9.92 18.69 -1.42
CA ASN A 17 -10.32 19.97 -0.83
C ASN A 17 -9.90 20.14 0.64
N LEU A 18 -8.95 19.33 1.11
CA LEU A 18 -8.35 19.51 2.43
C LEU A 18 -7.71 20.91 2.54
N LYS A 19 -7.55 21.36 3.79
CA LYS A 19 -6.87 22.64 4.07
C LYS A 19 -5.38 22.54 3.71
N ASP A 20 -4.81 23.66 3.28
CA ASP A 20 -3.37 23.81 3.00
C ASP A 20 -2.80 22.89 1.89
N VAL A 21 -3.64 22.43 0.97
CA VAL A 21 -3.23 21.67 -0.21
C VAL A 21 -2.92 22.58 -1.41
N LYS A 22 -2.05 22.11 -2.31
CA LYS A 22 -1.65 22.85 -3.52
C LYS A 22 -2.62 22.58 -4.67
N LYS A 23 -3.62 23.46 -4.86
CA LYS A 23 -4.69 23.28 -5.87
C LYS A 23 -4.17 23.13 -7.31
N GLU A 24 -3.15 23.89 -7.69
CA GLU A 24 -2.53 23.80 -9.01
C GLU A 24 -1.86 22.44 -9.24
N PHE A 25 -1.14 21.94 -8.23
CA PHE A 25 -0.55 20.60 -8.29
C PHE A 25 -1.62 19.51 -8.41
N ILE A 26 -2.71 19.64 -7.64
CA ILE A 26 -3.83 18.69 -7.67
C ILE A 26 -4.51 18.70 -9.04
N SER A 27 -4.84 19.88 -9.59
CA SER A 27 -5.52 20.00 -10.90
C SER A 27 -4.67 19.43 -12.03
N SER A 28 -3.35 19.67 -12.00
CA SER A 28 -2.40 19.16 -13.00
C SER A 28 -2.15 17.65 -12.92
N ASN A 29 -2.53 17.00 -11.79
CA ASN A 29 -2.26 15.60 -11.51
C ASN A 29 -3.50 14.82 -11.05
N GLN A 30 -4.71 15.33 -11.33
CA GLN A 30 -5.95 14.81 -10.76
C GLN A 30 -6.17 13.31 -11.00
N SER A 31 -5.85 12.82 -12.19
CA SER A 31 -5.96 11.40 -12.54
C SER A 31 -5.10 10.51 -11.65
N GLU A 32 -3.84 10.91 -11.44
CA GLU A 32 -2.90 10.13 -10.64
C GLU A 32 -3.24 10.20 -9.15
N ILE A 33 -3.61 11.38 -8.66
CA ILE A 33 -4.07 11.57 -7.28
C ILE A 33 -5.35 10.75 -7.01
N LYS A 34 -6.25 10.64 -7.99
CA LYS A 34 -7.45 9.81 -7.88
C LYS A 34 -7.10 8.32 -7.75
N LYS A 35 -6.09 7.83 -8.46
CA LYS A 35 -5.58 6.45 -8.32
C LYS A 35 -4.96 6.22 -6.94
N VAL A 36 -4.15 7.18 -6.46
CA VAL A 36 -3.59 7.14 -5.08
C VAL A 36 -4.71 7.04 -4.05
N PHE A 37 -5.68 7.93 -4.12
CA PHE A 37 -6.84 7.92 -3.22
C PHE A 37 -7.62 6.61 -3.32
N GLY A 38 -7.78 6.06 -4.52
CA GLY A 38 -8.46 4.79 -4.75
C GLY A 38 -7.87 3.65 -3.92
N CYS A 39 -6.54 3.50 -3.90
CA CYS A 39 -5.88 2.49 -3.07
C CYS A 39 -6.13 2.70 -1.58
N ILE A 40 -6.04 3.94 -1.09
CA ILE A 40 -6.28 4.26 0.31
C ILE A 40 -7.73 4.02 0.69
N PHE A 41 -8.65 4.40 -0.18
CA PHE A 41 -10.09 4.20 0.01
C PHE A 41 -10.43 2.72 0.18
N ILE A 42 -9.90 1.84 -0.69
CA ILE A 42 -10.18 0.39 -0.57
C ILE A 42 -9.52 -0.22 0.68
N ILE A 43 -8.32 0.22 1.06
CA ILE A 43 -7.69 -0.21 2.33
C ILE A 43 -8.59 0.18 3.51
N ASN A 44 -9.07 1.43 3.54
CA ASN A 44 -10.00 1.89 4.58
C ASN A 44 -11.33 1.14 4.54
N PHE A 45 -11.83 0.83 3.37
CA PHE A 45 -13.05 0.04 3.21
C PHE A 45 -12.91 -1.33 3.87
N PHE A 46 -11.84 -2.09 3.54
CA PHE A 46 -11.59 -3.39 4.16
C PHE A 46 -11.35 -3.29 5.67
N LYS A 47 -10.59 -2.27 6.11
CA LYS A 47 -10.31 -2.03 7.55
C LYS A 47 -11.60 -1.91 8.39
N ASN A 48 -12.65 -1.34 7.82
CA ASN A 48 -13.90 -1.05 8.52
C ASN A 48 -14.99 -2.13 8.32
N ARG A 49 -14.69 -3.23 7.63
CA ARG A 49 -15.65 -4.32 7.45
C ARG A 49 -15.57 -5.35 8.59
N VAL A 50 -16.72 -5.83 9.02
CA VAL A 50 -16.82 -6.83 10.09
C VAL A 50 -16.07 -8.10 9.73
N GLU A 51 -16.15 -8.52 8.48
CA GLU A 51 -15.57 -9.76 7.95
C GLU A 51 -14.05 -9.75 7.93
N THR A 52 -13.44 -8.56 7.89
CA THR A 52 -11.98 -8.39 7.81
C THR A 52 -11.39 -7.72 9.04
N LYS A 53 -12.21 -7.26 9.98
CA LYS A 53 -11.76 -6.52 11.18
C LYS A 53 -10.69 -7.26 12.00
N ARG A 54 -10.73 -8.60 12.05
CA ARG A 54 -9.74 -9.41 12.78
C ARG A 54 -8.30 -9.24 12.29
N TYR A 55 -8.14 -8.81 11.03
CA TYR A 55 -6.83 -8.57 10.41
C TYR A 55 -6.32 -7.14 10.62
N TYR A 56 -7.09 -6.24 11.20
CA TYR A 56 -6.75 -4.83 11.37
C TYR A 56 -6.84 -4.45 12.85
N ASN A 57 -5.74 -4.63 13.55
CA ASN A 57 -5.60 -4.24 14.96
C ASN A 57 -4.99 -2.83 15.10
N SER A 58 -4.64 -2.45 16.34
CA SER A 58 -4.02 -1.17 16.64
C SER A 58 -2.66 -0.95 15.96
N GLU A 59 -1.90 -2.03 15.67
CA GLU A 59 -0.59 -1.95 15.03
C GLU A 59 -0.72 -1.52 13.56
N PHE A 60 -1.79 -1.94 12.87
CA PHE A 60 -2.08 -1.45 11.52
C PHE A 60 -2.37 0.04 11.48
N ASN A 61 -2.79 0.65 12.57
CA ASN A 61 -3.07 2.09 12.60
C ASN A 61 -1.81 2.91 12.30
N MET A 62 -0.61 2.43 12.65
CA MET A 62 0.64 3.09 12.27
C MET A 62 0.80 3.11 10.75
N THR A 63 0.63 1.99 10.08
CA THR A 63 0.67 1.90 8.60
C THR A 63 -0.34 2.85 7.98
N PHE A 64 -1.57 2.83 8.48
CA PHE A 64 -2.66 3.63 7.90
C PHE A 64 -2.44 5.14 8.12
N SER A 65 -1.97 5.55 9.30
CA SER A 65 -1.59 6.94 9.59
C SER A 65 -0.50 7.43 8.63
N LEU A 66 0.56 6.67 8.46
CA LEU A 66 1.65 6.99 7.53
C LEU A 66 1.18 7.10 6.08
N LEU A 67 0.22 6.28 5.65
CA LEU A 67 -0.40 6.40 4.32
C LEU A 67 -1.18 7.70 4.16
N LEU A 68 -1.95 8.10 5.18
CA LEU A 68 -2.69 9.36 5.17
C LEU A 68 -1.73 10.55 5.18
N GLU A 69 -0.70 10.55 6.01
CA GLU A 69 0.33 11.57 6.09
C GLU A 69 1.10 11.71 4.77
N SER A 70 1.49 10.56 4.16
CA SER A 70 2.11 10.52 2.84
C SER A 70 1.23 11.18 1.78
N SER A 71 -0.06 10.86 1.79
CA SER A 71 -1.02 11.42 0.85
C SER A 71 -1.24 12.92 1.05
N TYR A 72 -1.28 13.36 2.30
CA TYR A 72 -1.40 14.79 2.61
C TYR A 72 -0.15 15.57 2.18
N ALA A 73 1.05 15.03 2.44
CA ALA A 73 2.29 15.59 1.94
C ALA A 73 2.30 15.70 0.39
N LEU A 74 1.76 14.65 -0.29
CA LEU A 74 1.60 14.68 -1.75
C LEU A 74 0.67 15.81 -2.19
N LEU A 75 -0.51 15.95 -1.58
CA LEU A 75 -1.47 17.02 -1.91
C LEU A 75 -0.91 18.42 -1.61
N SER A 76 -0.03 18.53 -0.64
CA SER A 76 0.69 19.78 -0.30
C SER A 76 1.86 20.05 -1.26
N GLY A 77 2.12 19.15 -2.23
CA GLY A 77 3.19 19.26 -3.21
C GLY A 77 4.58 18.84 -2.69
N GLN A 78 4.65 18.28 -1.49
CA GLN A 78 5.90 17.82 -0.89
C GLN A 78 6.24 16.38 -1.38
N CYS A 79 6.61 16.26 -2.65
CA CYS A 79 6.79 14.95 -3.30
C CYS A 79 7.83 14.08 -2.59
N ARG A 80 8.99 14.62 -2.21
CA ARG A 80 10.02 13.86 -1.49
C ARG A 80 9.56 13.45 -0.09
N GLY A 81 8.92 14.36 0.64
CA GLY A 81 8.32 14.06 1.95
C GLY A 81 7.27 12.95 1.87
N SER A 82 6.44 12.98 0.83
CA SER A 82 5.45 11.94 0.59
C SER A 82 6.08 10.56 0.35
N LEU A 83 7.18 10.48 -0.42
CA LEU A 83 7.91 9.21 -0.64
C LEU A 83 8.59 8.69 0.64
N LEU A 84 9.09 9.58 1.50
CA LEU A 84 9.66 9.20 2.79
C LEU A 84 8.61 8.54 3.69
N LEU A 85 7.44 9.17 3.81
CA LEU A 85 6.32 8.65 4.59
C LEU A 85 5.76 7.36 3.98
N LEU A 86 5.69 7.27 2.65
CA LEU A 86 5.27 6.06 1.94
C LEU A 86 6.23 4.89 2.18
N ARG A 87 7.55 5.14 2.21
CA ARG A 87 8.56 4.14 2.56
C ARG A 87 8.36 3.64 4.00
N SER A 88 8.12 4.57 4.92
CA SER A 88 7.85 4.22 6.32
C SER A 88 6.57 3.40 6.48
N ALA A 89 5.51 3.75 5.72
CA ALA A 89 4.27 2.98 5.67
C ALA A 89 4.51 1.57 5.12
N GLN A 90 5.30 1.44 4.07
CA GLN A 90 5.67 0.14 3.47
C GLN A 90 6.40 -0.74 4.49
N GLU A 91 7.36 -0.19 5.22
CA GLU A 91 8.12 -0.92 6.24
C GLU A 91 7.22 -1.38 7.39
N ALA A 92 6.38 -0.48 7.91
CA ALA A 92 5.44 -0.79 8.99
C ALA A 92 4.45 -1.88 8.55
N ASN A 93 3.85 -1.74 7.35
CA ASN A 93 2.92 -2.72 6.81
C ASN A 93 3.55 -4.10 6.63
N TYR A 94 4.79 -4.13 6.16
CA TYR A 94 5.48 -5.40 5.88
C TYR A 94 5.71 -6.21 7.16
N LYS A 95 6.19 -5.55 8.21
CA LYS A 95 6.36 -6.16 9.53
C LYS A 95 5.02 -6.61 10.11
N TYR A 96 4.04 -5.74 10.03
CA TYR A 96 2.68 -6.02 10.50
C TYR A 96 2.07 -7.27 9.85
N VAL A 97 2.13 -7.37 8.51
CA VAL A 97 1.57 -8.53 7.80
C VAL A 97 2.28 -9.82 8.20
N LEU A 98 3.62 -9.81 8.34
CA LEU A 98 4.37 -10.97 8.79
C LEU A 98 3.95 -11.40 10.20
N GLU A 99 3.79 -10.47 11.13
CA GLU A 99 3.35 -10.77 12.49
C GLU A 99 1.92 -11.34 12.52
N CYS A 100 1.03 -10.81 11.69
CA CYS A 100 -0.32 -11.35 11.55
C CYS A 100 -0.33 -12.77 10.97
N GLU A 101 0.45 -13.05 9.91
CA GLU A 101 0.57 -14.41 9.37
C GLU A 101 1.11 -15.40 10.40
N ARG A 102 2.15 -15.00 11.16
CA ARG A 102 2.70 -15.82 12.25
C ARG A 102 1.66 -16.11 13.34
N ARG A 103 0.85 -15.11 13.69
CA ARG A 103 -0.25 -15.29 14.66
C ARG A 103 -1.29 -16.27 14.14
N ILE A 104 -1.73 -16.13 12.90
CA ILE A 104 -2.69 -17.05 12.25
C ILE A 104 -2.12 -18.47 12.21
N MET A 105 -0.85 -18.64 11.82
CA MET A 105 -0.21 -19.95 11.81
C MET A 105 -0.16 -20.59 13.21
N LYS A 106 0.11 -19.80 14.27
CA LYS A 106 0.08 -20.27 15.65
C LYS A 106 -1.31 -20.62 16.16
N GLU A 107 -2.36 -19.98 15.65
CA GLU A 107 -3.74 -20.36 15.94
C GLU A 107 -4.07 -21.77 15.42
N HIS A 108 -3.46 -22.18 14.30
CA HIS A 108 -3.60 -23.52 13.72
C HIS A 108 -2.64 -24.55 14.32
N ASP A 109 -1.43 -24.12 14.64
CA ASP A 109 -0.40 -24.98 15.27
C ASP A 109 0.37 -24.19 16.35
N PRO A 110 -0.02 -24.29 17.63
CA PRO A 110 0.63 -23.59 18.74
C PRO A 110 2.10 -23.96 18.96
N THR A 111 2.59 -25.07 18.38
CA THR A 111 3.98 -25.51 18.53
C THR A 111 4.96 -24.73 17.67
N LEU A 112 4.48 -23.98 16.69
CA LEU A 112 5.31 -23.19 15.80
C LEU A 112 6.09 -22.11 16.55
N ALA A 113 7.40 -22.09 16.35
CA ALA A 113 8.32 -21.07 16.86
C ALA A 113 8.88 -20.24 15.69
N PHE A 114 8.87 -18.94 15.83
CA PHE A 114 9.39 -18.02 14.83
C PHE A 114 10.57 -17.23 15.39
N GLU A 115 11.55 -16.97 14.55
CA GLU A 115 12.67 -16.08 14.89
C GLU A 115 12.16 -14.64 15.12
N ALA A 116 12.76 -13.94 16.08
CA ALA A 116 12.46 -12.53 16.32
C ALA A 116 12.62 -11.69 15.05
N LEU A 117 11.81 -10.65 14.89
CA LEU A 117 11.93 -9.73 13.75
C LEU A 117 13.24 -8.94 13.86
N ASP A 118 13.82 -8.65 12.72
CA ASP A 118 14.98 -7.77 12.59
C ASP A 118 14.50 -6.32 12.33
N TYR A 119 15.31 -5.33 12.69
CA TYR A 119 15.04 -3.95 12.33
C TYR A 119 15.33 -3.68 10.83
N ARG A 120 16.18 -4.50 10.19
CA ARG A 120 16.53 -4.39 8.78
C ARG A 120 15.47 -5.00 7.88
N PHE A 121 14.97 -4.23 6.94
CA PHE A 121 13.90 -4.66 6.03
C PHE A 121 14.26 -5.93 5.25
N GLY A 122 15.50 -6.03 4.72
CA GLY A 122 15.93 -7.20 3.96
C GLY A 122 15.97 -8.50 4.77
N GLU A 123 16.34 -8.43 6.05
CA GLU A 123 16.33 -9.60 6.94
C GLU A 123 14.89 -9.99 7.30
N THR A 124 14.03 -9.02 7.54
CA THR A 124 12.59 -9.27 7.73
C THR A 124 11.98 -9.94 6.50
N GLN A 125 12.38 -9.55 5.28
CA GLN A 125 11.93 -10.20 4.05
C GLN A 125 12.34 -11.68 3.98
N LYS A 126 13.58 -12.01 4.30
CA LYS A 126 14.05 -13.40 4.30
C LYS A 126 13.22 -14.26 5.26
N LYS A 127 12.93 -13.72 6.45
CA LYS A 127 12.08 -14.39 7.44
C LYS A 127 10.66 -14.56 6.92
N PHE A 128 10.09 -13.52 6.32
CA PHE A 128 8.75 -13.60 5.76
C PHE A 128 8.65 -14.70 4.68
N LEU A 129 9.55 -14.71 3.70
CA LEU A 129 9.58 -15.73 2.65
C LEU A 129 9.76 -17.15 3.22
N LYS A 130 10.59 -17.31 4.26
CA LYS A 130 10.77 -18.58 4.96
C LYS A 130 9.48 -19.05 5.63
N ASP A 131 8.86 -18.16 6.40
CA ASP A 131 7.73 -18.51 7.27
C ASP A 131 6.45 -18.80 6.48
N ILE A 132 6.20 -18.05 5.38
CA ILE A 132 5.00 -18.27 4.57
C ILE A 132 5.15 -19.36 3.50
N LYS A 133 6.35 -19.95 3.37
CA LYS A 133 6.59 -20.99 2.35
C LYS A 133 5.51 -22.09 2.34
N PRO A 134 4.99 -22.59 3.45
CA PRO A 134 3.91 -23.57 3.46
C PRO A 134 2.63 -23.07 2.78
N ILE A 135 2.33 -21.77 2.91
CA ILE A 135 1.14 -21.15 2.33
C ILE A 135 1.29 -20.99 0.82
N VAL A 136 2.46 -20.50 0.37
CA VAL A 136 2.72 -20.18 -1.06
C VAL A 136 3.19 -21.35 -1.90
N ASN A 137 3.45 -22.50 -1.32
CA ASN A 137 3.68 -23.75 -2.08
C ASN A 137 2.47 -24.12 -2.95
N ASN A 138 1.29 -23.58 -2.67
CA ASN A 138 0.17 -23.64 -3.58
C ASN A 138 0.37 -22.62 -4.71
N ILE A 139 0.39 -23.09 -5.97
CA ILE A 139 0.52 -22.27 -7.19
C ILE A 139 -0.46 -21.07 -7.18
N GLN A 140 -1.62 -21.25 -6.58
CA GLN A 140 -2.65 -20.23 -6.41
C GLN A 140 -2.10 -18.96 -5.73
N PHE A 141 -1.19 -19.09 -4.75
CA PHE A 141 -0.63 -17.97 -3.99
C PHE A 141 0.75 -17.49 -4.47
N ASN A 142 1.19 -17.91 -5.65
CA ASN A 142 2.46 -17.45 -6.22
C ASN A 142 2.53 -15.92 -6.35
N GLU A 143 1.40 -15.25 -6.58
CA GLU A 143 1.35 -13.79 -6.62
C GLU A 143 1.61 -13.16 -5.25
N TYR A 144 1.23 -13.82 -4.16
CA TYR A 144 1.58 -13.38 -2.81
C TYR A 144 3.10 -13.42 -2.60
N TYR A 145 3.74 -14.53 -2.96
CA TYR A 145 5.20 -14.65 -2.90
C TYR A 145 5.90 -13.54 -3.69
N LYS A 146 5.48 -13.33 -4.94
CA LYS A 146 6.00 -12.26 -5.80
C LYS A 146 5.78 -10.87 -5.21
N SER A 147 4.65 -10.63 -4.53
CA SER A 147 4.39 -9.36 -3.86
C SER A 147 5.39 -9.10 -2.74
N ILE A 148 5.73 -10.12 -1.95
CA ILE A 148 6.75 -10.02 -0.90
C ILE A 148 8.12 -9.67 -1.49
N GLU A 149 8.51 -10.30 -2.60
CA GLU A 149 9.79 -10.01 -3.28
C GLU A 149 9.83 -8.59 -3.84
N ARG A 150 8.75 -8.15 -4.53
CA ARG A 150 8.68 -6.79 -5.11
C ARG A 150 8.77 -5.70 -4.04
N ASN A 151 8.25 -5.95 -2.84
CA ASN A 151 8.35 -4.98 -1.73
C ASN A 151 9.80 -4.59 -1.43
N LEU A 152 10.75 -5.52 -1.41
CA LEU A 152 12.16 -5.17 -1.20
C LEU A 152 12.71 -4.31 -2.35
N THR A 153 12.33 -4.63 -3.58
CA THR A 153 12.79 -3.87 -4.75
C THR A 153 12.34 -2.42 -4.67
N TYR A 154 11.06 -2.19 -4.37
CA TYR A 154 10.54 -0.83 -4.24
C TYR A 154 11.07 -0.11 -2.99
N TYR A 155 11.23 -0.82 -1.88
CA TYR A 155 11.86 -0.28 -0.69
C TYR A 155 13.28 0.23 -0.96
N LYS A 156 14.11 -0.53 -1.68
CA LYS A 156 15.46 -0.10 -2.08
C LYS A 156 15.41 1.14 -2.99
N LYS A 157 14.48 1.18 -3.96
CA LYS A 157 14.31 2.33 -4.84
C LYS A 157 13.92 3.58 -4.05
N LEU A 158 12.93 3.47 -3.15
CA LEU A 158 12.52 4.58 -2.27
C LEU A 158 13.67 5.03 -1.36
N SER A 159 14.42 4.09 -0.78
CA SER A 159 15.58 4.40 0.07
C SER A 159 16.65 5.18 -0.70
N GLY A 160 16.94 4.81 -1.94
CA GLY A 160 17.88 5.52 -2.80
C GLY A 160 17.47 6.98 -3.06
N ILE A 161 16.17 7.22 -3.29
CA ILE A 161 15.62 8.57 -3.51
C ILE A 161 15.67 9.40 -2.23
N VAL A 162 15.21 8.81 -1.11
CA VAL A 162 15.10 9.51 0.17
C VAL A 162 16.45 9.88 0.75
N HIS A 163 17.44 8.98 0.63
CA HIS A 163 18.79 9.19 1.16
C HIS A 163 19.73 9.92 0.18
N SER A 164 19.19 10.49 -0.90
CA SER A 164 19.97 11.30 -1.85
C SER A 164 21.21 10.58 -2.39
N GLY A 165 21.05 9.31 -2.74
CA GLY A 165 22.12 8.47 -3.30
C GLY A 165 22.64 8.91 -4.69
N SER A 166 22.14 10.06 -5.21
CA SER A 166 22.63 10.69 -6.44
C SER A 166 23.37 11.98 -6.11
N ALA A 167 24.51 12.18 -6.77
CA ALA A 167 25.41 13.29 -6.57
C ALA A 167 24.85 14.69 -6.91
N ASN A 168 23.64 14.79 -7.44
CA ASN A 168 23.02 16.03 -7.90
C ASN A 168 21.92 16.51 -6.94
N ILE A 169 22.31 16.85 -5.70
CA ILE A 169 21.43 17.63 -4.83
C ILE A 169 21.58 19.09 -5.24
N PRO A 170 20.51 19.80 -5.66
CA PRO A 170 20.58 21.23 -5.92
C PRO A 170 21.10 21.97 -4.68
N ILE A 171 21.96 22.95 -4.90
CA ILE A 171 22.39 23.86 -3.83
C ILE A 171 21.14 24.53 -3.26
N MET A 172 20.96 24.44 -1.94
CA MET A 172 19.80 24.99 -1.27
C MET A 172 19.77 26.52 -1.39
N SER A 173 18.79 27.04 -2.09
CA SER A 173 18.51 28.48 -2.25
C SER A 173 17.12 28.81 -1.73
N VAL A 174 16.83 30.10 -1.59
CA VAL A 174 15.45 30.55 -1.20
C VAL A 174 14.42 30.10 -2.24
N GLU A 175 14.79 30.05 -3.52
CA GLU A 175 13.95 29.52 -4.60
C GLU A 175 13.60 28.05 -4.41
N TYR A 176 14.53 27.27 -3.85
CA TYR A 176 14.28 25.87 -3.52
C TYR A 176 13.09 25.70 -2.59
N PHE A 177 12.98 26.54 -1.55
CA PHE A 177 11.81 26.50 -0.65
C PHE A 177 10.51 26.89 -1.33
N SER A 178 10.56 27.77 -2.34
CA SER A 178 9.38 28.16 -3.11
C SER A 178 8.88 27.03 -4.03
N ASN A 179 9.77 26.10 -4.40
CA ASN A 179 9.53 25.02 -5.36
C ASN A 179 9.60 23.61 -4.73
N LEU A 180 9.46 23.48 -3.40
CA LEU A 180 9.52 22.20 -2.68
C LEU A 180 8.55 21.14 -3.21
N TYR A 181 7.43 21.55 -3.78
CA TYR A 181 6.48 20.64 -4.43
C TYR A 181 7.03 20.03 -5.74
N GLN A 182 8.14 20.51 -6.27
CA GLN A 182 8.85 19.96 -7.42
C GLN A 182 10.10 19.19 -7.01
N ASP A 183 10.40 19.14 -5.71
CA ASP A 183 11.60 18.51 -5.16
C ASP A 183 11.52 16.99 -5.19
N THR A 184 11.72 16.45 -6.38
CA THR A 184 12.00 15.04 -6.58
C THR A 184 13.02 14.88 -7.71
N ILE A 185 13.92 13.89 -7.55
CA ILE A 185 14.85 13.49 -8.62
C ILE A 185 14.16 12.68 -9.72
N LEU A 186 12.89 12.35 -9.54
CA LEU A 186 12.08 11.64 -10.51
C LEU A 186 11.28 12.62 -11.35
N ASN A 187 11.13 12.32 -12.63
CA ASN A 187 10.11 13.00 -13.42
C ASN A 187 8.70 12.60 -12.93
N LYS A 188 7.69 13.34 -13.36
CA LYS A 188 6.30 13.15 -12.92
C LYS A 188 5.80 11.70 -13.07
N ASP A 189 6.05 11.10 -14.23
CA ASP A 189 5.53 9.78 -14.57
C ASP A 189 6.22 8.70 -13.73
N GLU A 190 7.54 8.79 -13.57
CA GLU A 190 8.31 7.89 -12.70
C GLU A 190 7.91 8.02 -11.23
N PHE A 191 7.63 9.23 -10.77
CA PHE A 191 7.17 9.49 -9.41
C PHE A 191 5.84 8.79 -9.13
N PHE A 192 4.83 9.05 -9.95
CA PHE A 192 3.50 8.45 -9.75
C PHE A 192 3.50 6.95 -10.01
N ASP A 193 4.26 6.45 -10.97
CA ASP A 193 4.43 5.01 -11.20
C ASP A 193 5.00 4.30 -9.96
N LEU A 194 6.07 4.86 -9.37
CA LEU A 194 6.65 4.31 -8.16
C LEU A 194 5.67 4.38 -6.98
N TYR A 195 5.01 5.53 -6.80
CA TYR A 195 4.04 5.72 -5.73
C TYR A 195 2.91 4.70 -5.80
N HIS A 196 2.32 4.52 -6.98
CA HIS A 196 1.25 3.53 -7.20
C HIS A 196 1.73 2.10 -7.00
N LYS A 197 2.93 1.76 -7.48
CA LYS A 197 3.51 0.42 -7.28
C LYS A 197 3.66 0.09 -5.81
N VAL A 198 4.18 1.02 -5.01
CA VAL A 198 4.32 0.81 -3.57
C VAL A 198 2.96 0.66 -2.87
N LEU A 199 1.99 1.53 -3.17
CA LEU A 199 0.63 1.41 -2.63
C LEU A 199 -0.03 0.09 -3.00
N ASN A 200 0.13 -0.35 -4.24
CA ASN A 200 -0.41 -1.62 -4.71
C ASN A 200 0.19 -2.81 -3.96
N GLU A 201 1.51 -2.80 -3.68
CA GLU A 201 2.13 -3.89 -2.92
C GLU A 201 1.70 -3.85 -1.44
N ILE A 202 1.55 -2.67 -0.82
CA ILE A 202 0.97 -2.55 0.52
C ILE A 202 -0.44 -3.15 0.54
N PHE A 203 -1.27 -2.80 -0.43
CA PHE A 203 -2.61 -3.38 -0.54
C PHE A 203 -2.58 -4.89 -0.75
N LEU A 204 -1.75 -5.40 -1.68
CA LEU A 204 -1.69 -6.82 -2.01
C LEU A 204 -1.28 -7.69 -0.82
N LEU A 205 -0.32 -7.25 -0.01
CA LEU A 205 0.04 -7.96 1.21
C LEU A 205 -1.16 -8.10 2.15
N ASN A 206 -1.90 -7.02 2.39
CA ASN A 206 -3.11 -7.06 3.22
C ASN A 206 -4.23 -7.90 2.57
N TYR A 207 -4.38 -7.82 1.26
CA TYR A 207 -5.36 -8.60 0.51
C TYR A 207 -5.15 -10.11 0.68
N PHE A 208 -3.90 -10.55 0.53
CA PHE A 208 -3.56 -11.97 0.72
C PHE A 208 -3.59 -12.40 2.19
N LEU A 209 -3.27 -11.52 3.12
CA LEU A 209 -3.46 -11.77 4.54
C LEU A 209 -4.93 -12.12 4.85
N MET A 210 -5.88 -11.43 4.21
CA MET A 210 -7.32 -11.62 4.42
C MET A 210 -7.93 -12.77 3.59
N ARG A 211 -7.15 -13.57 2.87
CA ARG A 211 -7.59 -14.57 1.88
C ARG A 211 -8.75 -15.45 2.36
N GLU A 212 -8.68 -15.96 3.60
CA GLU A 212 -9.72 -16.84 4.17
C GLU A 212 -11.08 -16.15 4.33
N SER A 213 -11.07 -14.87 4.68
CA SER A 213 -12.30 -14.09 4.76
C SER A 213 -12.82 -13.71 3.40
N LEU A 214 -11.91 -13.33 2.47
CA LEU A 214 -12.27 -12.93 1.12
C LEU A 214 -12.78 -14.09 0.26
N GLU A 215 -12.34 -15.31 0.52
CA GLU A 215 -12.87 -16.52 -0.11
C GLU A 215 -14.38 -16.66 0.12
N LYS A 216 -14.84 -16.31 1.32
CA LYS A 216 -16.26 -16.40 1.72
C LYS A 216 -17.09 -15.19 1.29
N TRP A 217 -16.45 -14.11 0.85
CA TRP A 217 -17.16 -12.88 0.49
C TRP A 217 -17.92 -13.00 -0.83
N ASP A 218 -19.01 -12.25 -0.94
CA ASP A 218 -19.73 -12.13 -2.20
C ASP A 218 -18.86 -11.57 -3.30
N SER A 219 -18.81 -12.27 -4.45
CA SER A 219 -17.92 -11.94 -5.56
C SER A 219 -18.27 -10.60 -6.22
N TYR A 220 -19.55 -10.22 -6.23
CA TYR A 220 -19.97 -8.95 -6.79
C TYR A 220 -19.54 -7.77 -5.92
N VAL A 221 -19.68 -7.89 -4.60
CA VAL A 221 -19.21 -6.87 -3.65
C VAL A 221 -17.69 -6.73 -3.75
N LEU A 222 -16.97 -7.84 -3.77
CA LEU A 222 -15.51 -7.83 -3.90
C LEU A 222 -15.07 -7.21 -5.23
N TYR A 223 -15.72 -7.55 -6.33
CA TYR A 223 -15.45 -6.98 -7.65
C TYR A 223 -15.65 -5.47 -7.67
N ASN A 224 -16.78 -4.96 -7.20
CA ASN A 224 -17.04 -3.53 -7.19
C ASN A 224 -16.07 -2.74 -6.28
N THR A 225 -15.60 -3.36 -5.20
CA THR A 225 -14.61 -2.76 -4.31
C THR A 225 -13.23 -2.66 -4.99
N LEU A 226 -12.73 -3.76 -5.52
CA LEU A 226 -11.40 -3.82 -6.13
C LEU A 226 -11.30 -2.99 -7.42
N ARG A 227 -12.39 -2.95 -8.20
CA ARG A 227 -12.45 -2.21 -9.46
C ARG A 227 -12.16 -0.72 -9.30
N ILE A 228 -12.41 -0.12 -8.14
CA ILE A 228 -12.11 1.29 -7.84
C ILE A 228 -10.62 1.62 -8.12
N SER A 229 -9.71 0.69 -7.83
CA SER A 229 -8.26 0.92 -7.96
C SER A 229 -7.58 0.10 -9.06
N PHE A 230 -8.08 -1.10 -9.35
CA PHE A 230 -7.33 -2.06 -10.18
C PHE A 230 -7.87 -2.23 -11.59
N GLY A 231 -9.04 -1.68 -11.93
CA GLY A 231 -9.71 -1.93 -13.18
C GLY A 231 -10.14 -3.40 -13.34
N ASP A 232 -10.88 -3.71 -14.41
CA ASP A 232 -11.59 -4.99 -14.56
C ASP A 232 -10.65 -6.21 -14.63
N LYS A 233 -9.60 -6.12 -15.46
CA LYS A 233 -8.69 -7.26 -15.69
C LYS A 233 -7.97 -7.69 -14.41
N ARG A 234 -7.37 -6.75 -13.70
CA ARG A 234 -6.63 -7.05 -12.47
C ARG A 234 -7.57 -7.49 -11.35
N THR A 235 -8.73 -6.86 -11.22
CA THR A 235 -9.79 -7.24 -10.27
C THR A 235 -10.20 -8.70 -10.45
N ASN A 236 -10.50 -9.12 -11.68
CA ASN A 236 -10.86 -10.51 -11.95
C ASN A 236 -9.72 -11.49 -11.61
N THR A 237 -8.47 -11.11 -11.87
CA THR A 237 -7.32 -11.92 -11.50
C THR A 237 -7.22 -12.10 -9.98
N LEU A 238 -7.34 -11.02 -9.22
CA LEU A 238 -7.27 -11.05 -7.76
C LEU A 238 -8.39 -11.90 -7.14
N ILE A 239 -9.61 -11.78 -7.66
CA ILE A 239 -10.75 -12.60 -7.20
C ILE A 239 -10.50 -14.09 -7.48
N LYS A 240 -10.02 -14.44 -8.67
CA LYS A 240 -9.69 -15.83 -9.01
C LYS A 240 -8.64 -16.42 -8.08
N ILE A 241 -7.63 -15.63 -7.67
CA ILE A 241 -6.60 -16.10 -6.76
C ILE A 241 -7.18 -16.47 -5.39
N VAL A 242 -8.04 -15.64 -4.80
CA VAL A 242 -8.55 -15.91 -3.45
C VAL A 242 -9.73 -16.88 -3.42
N LYS A 243 -10.50 -16.98 -4.50
CA LYS A 243 -11.66 -17.90 -4.57
C LYS A 243 -11.34 -19.28 -5.14
N GLY A 244 -10.13 -19.45 -5.66
CA GLY A 244 -9.79 -20.61 -6.45
C GLY A 244 -10.39 -20.54 -7.86
N THR A 245 -9.77 -21.18 -8.82
CA THR A 245 -10.38 -21.49 -10.12
C THR A 245 -11.37 -22.64 -9.90
N LYS A 246 -12.66 -22.34 -9.90
CA LYS A 246 -13.64 -23.36 -10.20
C LYS A 246 -13.64 -23.64 -11.69
#